data_3dc766a691fe38446faa4d4a91027137
#
_entry.id   3dc766a691fe38446faa4d4a91027137
#
_cell.length_a   1.000
_cell.length_b   1.000
_cell.length_c   1.000
_cell.angle_alpha   90.00
_cell.angle_beta   90.00
_cell.angle_gamma   90.00
#
_symmetry.space_group_name_H-M   'P 1'
#
loop_
_entity.id
_entity.type
_entity.pdbx_description
1 polymer ?
#
loop_
_entity_poly.entity_id
_entity_poly.type
_entity_poly.pdbx_seq_one_letter_code
_entity_poly.pdbx_strand_id
1 'polypeptide(L)'
;LFDVLADLHKQGIYIGDLNDQNILFDKHYNISIIDCDSCSIDSEKCDVAMDLFKDPLLVSNNFDQKTDTYAFSVLSWKSLTRIHPFGGTMQPDMNIMERMKKGISVIDNPAVKIPKTIGSWAGLSPELISALKAVFENKSRELHGEIHELSCHLKYCDTDRDYYYDKYNVCPVCDNSARINRKPINQGVQSGLQLVELLVKSNIKAVFDENMYIDTDDNVVAVSYTHLR
;
A
#
# COMPACT_ATOMS: atom_id res chain seq x y z
N LEU A 1 -4.18 0.59 -12.54
CA LEU A 1 -3.44 -0.67 -12.34
C LEU A 1 -4.32 -1.90 -12.57
N PHE A 2 -5.52 -1.95 -11.99
CA PHE A 2 -6.45 -3.05 -12.19
C PHE A 2 -6.71 -3.33 -13.68
N ASP A 3 -7.06 -2.30 -14.45
CA ASP A 3 -7.32 -2.44 -15.88
C ASP A 3 -6.10 -2.91 -16.66
N VAL A 4 -4.92 -2.40 -16.32
CA VAL A 4 -3.64 -2.83 -16.93
C VAL A 4 -3.40 -4.31 -16.68
N LEU A 5 -3.57 -4.79 -15.43
CA LEU A 5 -3.43 -6.20 -15.10
C LEU A 5 -4.46 -7.07 -15.84
N ALA A 6 -5.72 -6.62 -15.88
CA ALA A 6 -6.78 -7.35 -16.58
C ALA A 6 -6.48 -7.51 -18.08
N ASP A 7 -5.91 -6.49 -18.71
CA ASP A 7 -5.55 -6.55 -20.13
C ASP A 7 -4.31 -7.40 -20.38
N LEU A 8 -3.32 -7.39 -19.50
CA LEU A 8 -2.16 -8.28 -19.58
C LEU A 8 -2.57 -9.74 -19.39
N HIS A 9 -3.40 -10.03 -18.39
CA HIS A 9 -3.89 -11.39 -18.13
C HIS A 9 -4.70 -11.97 -19.30
N LYS A 10 -5.49 -11.14 -20.01
CA LYS A 10 -6.18 -11.57 -21.25
C LYS A 10 -5.22 -12.01 -22.34
N GLN A 11 -4.00 -11.49 -22.32
CA GLN A 11 -2.93 -11.82 -23.27
C GLN A 11 -2.00 -12.95 -22.76
N GLY A 12 -2.30 -13.54 -21.60
CA GLY A 12 -1.47 -14.58 -20.98
C GLY A 12 -0.17 -14.06 -20.38
N ILE A 13 -0.09 -12.75 -20.10
CA ILE A 13 1.09 -12.12 -19.49
C ILE A 13 0.82 -11.92 -18.00
N TYR A 14 1.71 -12.43 -17.16
CA TYR A 14 1.68 -12.31 -15.69
C TYR A 14 2.95 -11.60 -15.21
N ILE A 15 2.79 -10.63 -14.29
CA ILE A 15 3.89 -9.76 -13.88
C ILE A 15 4.88 -10.50 -12.97
N GLY A 16 4.38 -11.35 -12.07
CA GLY A 16 5.22 -12.12 -11.16
C GLY A 16 5.80 -11.30 -10.00
N ASP A 17 6.60 -10.27 -10.26
CA ASP A 17 7.15 -9.37 -9.24
C ASP A 17 6.40 -8.03 -9.16
N LEU A 18 5.09 -8.11 -9.02
CA LEU A 18 4.25 -6.93 -8.83
C LEU A 18 4.42 -6.38 -7.40
N ASN A 19 5.10 -5.25 -7.26
CA ASN A 19 5.37 -4.61 -5.98
C ASN A 19 5.38 -3.07 -6.11
N ASP A 20 5.48 -2.34 -4.99
CA ASP A 20 5.40 -0.88 -4.95
C ASP A 20 6.66 -0.16 -5.48
N GLN A 21 7.76 -0.87 -5.72
CA GLN A 21 8.97 -0.32 -6.36
C GLN A 21 8.91 -0.42 -7.89
N ASN A 22 8.12 -1.37 -8.42
CA ASN A 22 8.01 -1.65 -9.83
C ASN A 22 6.83 -0.93 -10.51
N ILE A 23 6.11 -0.08 -9.78
CA ILE A 23 4.98 0.71 -10.29
C ILE A 23 5.32 2.18 -10.21
N LEU A 24 5.35 2.83 -11.36
CA LEU A 24 5.50 4.27 -11.46
C LEU A 24 4.18 4.90 -11.91
N PHE A 25 3.95 6.14 -11.52
CA PHE A 25 2.83 6.93 -12.02
C PHE A 25 3.28 8.37 -12.31
N ASP A 26 2.74 8.94 -13.37
CA ASP A 26 3.00 10.32 -13.75
C ASP A 26 2.00 11.29 -13.08
N LYS A 27 2.17 12.59 -13.36
CA LYS A 27 1.27 13.64 -12.86
C LYS A 27 -0.18 13.55 -13.37
N HIS A 28 -0.43 12.74 -14.36
CA HIS A 28 -1.76 12.45 -14.91
C HIS A 28 -2.31 11.10 -14.42
N TYR A 29 -1.62 10.45 -13.47
CA TYR A 29 -1.95 9.14 -12.93
C TYR A 29 -1.84 7.99 -13.95
N ASN A 30 -1.12 8.21 -15.06
CA ASN A 30 -0.78 7.11 -15.96
C ASN A 30 0.21 6.19 -15.25
N ILE A 31 -0.05 4.89 -15.31
CA ILE A 31 0.77 3.88 -14.65
C ILE A 31 1.74 3.28 -15.65
N SER A 32 2.99 3.10 -15.21
CA SER A 32 4.02 2.34 -15.90
C SER A 32 4.53 1.25 -14.97
N ILE A 33 4.56 0.02 -15.46
CA ILE A 33 5.20 -1.09 -14.77
C ILE A 33 6.63 -1.18 -15.32
N ILE A 34 7.58 -1.21 -14.42
CA ILE A 34 9.01 -1.35 -14.73
C ILE A 34 9.54 -2.68 -14.22
N ASP A 35 10.77 -3.03 -14.60
CA ASP A 35 11.42 -4.28 -14.19
C ASP A 35 10.61 -5.52 -14.60
N CYS A 36 10.27 -5.58 -15.89
CA CYS A 36 9.46 -6.65 -16.46
C CYS A 36 10.24 -7.95 -16.71
N ASP A 37 11.48 -8.05 -16.26
CA ASP A 37 12.30 -9.27 -16.42
C ASP A 37 11.70 -10.49 -15.71
N SER A 38 10.82 -10.23 -14.74
CA SER A 38 10.07 -11.25 -13.99
C SER A 38 8.73 -11.61 -14.63
N CYS A 39 8.35 -11.02 -15.76
CA CYS A 39 7.08 -11.32 -16.41
C CYS A 39 7.08 -12.74 -16.96
N SER A 40 6.02 -13.50 -16.66
CA SER A 40 5.77 -14.79 -17.28
C SER A 40 4.94 -14.61 -18.54
N ILE A 41 5.44 -15.13 -19.65
CA ILE A 41 4.75 -15.13 -20.95
C ILE A 41 4.78 -16.55 -21.49
N ASP A 42 3.63 -17.05 -21.96
CA ASP A 42 3.53 -18.38 -22.58
C ASP A 42 4.10 -19.55 -21.74
N SER A 43 3.94 -19.47 -20.41
CA SER A 43 4.42 -20.51 -19.46
C SER A 43 5.93 -20.49 -19.20
N GLU A 44 6.68 -19.49 -19.65
CA GLU A 44 8.04 -19.29 -19.17
C GLU A 44 8.00 -18.90 -17.67
N LYS A 45 8.95 -19.43 -16.91
CA LYS A 45 8.95 -19.27 -15.45
C LYS A 45 9.62 -17.97 -15.05
N CYS A 46 8.96 -17.20 -14.23
CA CYS A 46 9.58 -16.12 -13.46
C CYS A 46 10.40 -16.73 -12.31
N ASP A 47 11.61 -16.24 -12.10
CA ASP A 47 12.50 -16.80 -11.07
C ASP A 47 12.53 -15.98 -9.78
N VAL A 48 12.15 -14.71 -9.81
CA VAL A 48 12.31 -13.77 -8.69
C VAL A 48 11.03 -12.98 -8.45
N ALA A 49 10.66 -12.84 -7.18
CA ALA A 49 9.63 -11.90 -6.73
C ALA A 49 9.96 -11.45 -5.32
N MET A 50 9.57 -10.21 -4.98
CA MET A 50 9.75 -9.64 -3.65
C MET A 50 8.92 -10.41 -2.61
N ASP A 51 9.57 -10.98 -1.60
CA ASP A 51 8.95 -11.87 -0.60
C ASP A 51 7.68 -11.29 0.05
N LEU A 52 7.63 -10.00 0.31
CA LEU A 52 6.47 -9.34 0.94
C LEU A 52 5.25 -9.24 0.02
N PHE A 53 5.42 -9.38 -1.30
CA PHE A 53 4.35 -9.35 -2.29
C PHE A 53 4.09 -10.73 -2.90
N LYS A 54 4.99 -11.68 -2.63
CA LYS A 54 4.88 -13.05 -3.15
C LYS A 54 3.74 -13.79 -2.48
N ASP A 55 2.88 -14.38 -3.27
CA ASP A 55 1.77 -15.20 -2.75
C ASP A 55 2.30 -16.37 -1.91
N PRO A 56 1.93 -16.48 -0.63
CA PRO A 56 2.35 -17.60 0.21
C PRO A 56 1.79 -18.96 -0.23
N LEU A 57 0.85 -19.00 -1.18
CA LEU A 57 0.31 -20.22 -1.79
C LEU A 57 1.06 -20.60 -3.06
N LEU A 58 1.98 -19.77 -3.55
CA LEU A 58 2.74 -20.05 -4.75
C LEU A 58 3.60 -21.30 -4.60
N VAL A 59 3.44 -22.24 -5.52
CA VAL A 59 4.21 -23.48 -5.58
C VAL A 59 5.14 -23.41 -6.80
N SER A 60 6.43 -23.67 -6.57
CA SER A 60 7.42 -23.86 -7.64
C SER A 60 7.60 -22.68 -8.59
N ASN A 61 7.47 -21.43 -8.11
CA ASN A 61 7.59 -20.19 -8.90
C ASN A 61 6.73 -20.18 -10.18
N ASN A 62 5.56 -20.78 -10.12
CA ASN A 62 4.61 -20.79 -11.23
C ASN A 62 3.65 -19.61 -11.09
N PHE A 63 4.09 -18.45 -11.57
CA PHE A 63 3.31 -17.21 -11.50
C PHE A 63 2.14 -17.27 -12.48
N ASP A 64 0.99 -16.83 -12.02
CA ASP A 64 -0.26 -16.79 -12.76
C ASP A 64 -1.11 -15.57 -12.35
N GLN A 65 -2.29 -15.47 -12.91
CA GLN A 65 -3.25 -14.43 -12.55
C GLN A 65 -3.53 -14.36 -11.03
N LYS A 66 -3.51 -15.48 -10.33
CA LYS A 66 -3.80 -15.53 -8.88
C LYS A 66 -2.68 -14.90 -8.07
N THR A 67 -1.43 -15.10 -8.49
CA THR A 67 -0.27 -14.49 -7.83
C THR A 67 -0.25 -12.98 -8.00
N ASP A 68 -0.56 -12.47 -9.19
CA ASP A 68 -0.71 -11.03 -9.43
C ASP A 68 -1.91 -10.45 -8.67
N THR A 69 -3.01 -11.19 -8.55
CA THR A 69 -4.17 -10.80 -7.74
C THR A 69 -3.80 -10.62 -6.27
N TYR A 70 -3.00 -11.52 -5.72
CA TYR A 70 -2.51 -11.40 -4.36
C TYR A 70 -1.65 -10.14 -4.18
N ALA A 71 -0.66 -9.95 -5.04
CA ALA A 71 0.23 -8.79 -5.01
C ALA A 71 -0.54 -7.48 -5.18
N PHE A 72 -1.51 -7.42 -6.11
CA PHE A 72 -2.42 -6.28 -6.29
C PHE A 72 -3.22 -5.98 -5.01
N SER A 73 -3.71 -7.02 -4.32
CA SER A 73 -4.45 -6.85 -3.07
C SER A 73 -3.56 -6.30 -1.95
N VAL A 74 -2.29 -6.76 -1.86
CA VAL A 74 -1.30 -6.21 -0.91
C VAL A 74 -1.03 -4.74 -1.21
N LEU A 75 -0.82 -4.39 -2.48
CA LEU A 75 -0.63 -3.01 -2.94
C LEU A 75 -1.84 -2.13 -2.60
N SER A 76 -3.05 -2.59 -2.91
CA SER A 76 -4.29 -1.86 -2.63
C SER A 76 -4.44 -1.58 -1.13
N TRP A 77 -4.27 -2.60 -0.28
CA TRP A 77 -4.30 -2.41 1.17
C TRP A 77 -3.23 -1.44 1.65
N LYS A 78 -1.99 -1.64 1.21
CA LYS A 78 -0.85 -0.82 1.62
C LYS A 78 -1.01 0.65 1.21
N SER A 79 -1.53 0.90 0.01
CA SER A 79 -1.81 2.26 -0.48
C SER A 79 -2.89 2.97 0.33
N LEU A 80 -3.94 2.24 0.75
CA LEU A 80 -5.07 2.79 1.50
C LEU A 80 -4.76 2.97 2.99
N THR A 81 -3.88 2.14 3.57
CA THR A 81 -3.68 2.06 5.03
C THR A 81 -2.28 2.40 5.48
N ARG A 82 -1.32 2.50 4.56
CA ARG A 82 0.11 2.75 4.81
C ARG A 82 0.79 1.68 5.67
N ILE A 83 0.20 0.49 5.77
CA ILE A 83 0.79 -0.65 6.45
C ILE A 83 0.62 -1.92 5.61
N HIS A 84 1.61 -2.80 5.65
CA HIS A 84 1.47 -4.12 5.03
C HIS A 84 0.36 -4.92 5.71
N PRO A 85 -0.47 -5.71 4.99
CA PRO A 85 -1.59 -6.46 5.59
C PRO A 85 -1.18 -7.43 6.70
N PHE A 86 0.09 -7.81 6.75
CA PHE A 86 0.68 -8.61 7.82
C PHE A 86 1.73 -7.84 8.65
N GLY A 87 1.72 -6.50 8.60
CA GLY A 87 2.61 -5.65 9.37
C GLY A 87 2.22 -5.57 10.86
N GLY A 88 2.87 -4.66 11.59
CA GLY A 88 2.70 -4.55 13.03
C GLY A 88 3.42 -5.66 13.81
N THR A 89 3.19 -5.69 15.12
CA THR A 89 3.81 -6.67 16.04
C THR A 89 2.75 -7.45 16.81
N MET A 90 3.04 -8.67 17.20
CA MET A 90 2.13 -9.49 18.01
C MET A 90 2.89 -10.27 19.09
N GLN A 91 2.15 -10.77 20.08
CA GLN A 91 2.68 -11.65 21.12
C GLN A 91 1.88 -12.95 21.13
N PRO A 92 2.51 -14.13 21.13
CA PRO A 92 3.97 -14.33 20.97
C PRO A 92 4.49 -13.81 19.64
N ASP A 93 5.77 -13.50 19.58
CA ASP A 93 6.39 -12.91 18.37
C ASP A 93 6.27 -13.86 17.19
N MET A 94 5.85 -13.31 16.06
CA MET A 94 5.71 -14.00 14.79
C MET A 94 6.08 -13.06 13.66
N ASN A 95 7.06 -13.45 12.87
CA ASN A 95 7.50 -12.62 11.77
C ASN A 95 6.45 -12.51 10.65
N ILE A 96 6.62 -11.53 9.79
CA ILE A 96 5.64 -11.21 8.73
C ILE A 96 5.41 -12.40 7.79
N MET A 97 6.46 -13.13 7.40
CA MET A 97 6.37 -14.26 6.48
C MET A 97 5.59 -15.44 7.09
N GLU A 98 5.76 -15.69 8.37
CA GLU A 98 4.97 -16.71 9.07
C GLU A 98 3.50 -16.33 9.15
N ARG A 99 3.22 -15.02 9.39
CA ARG A 99 1.85 -14.49 9.43
C ARG A 99 1.18 -14.56 8.07
N MET A 100 1.90 -14.26 6.99
CA MET A 100 1.42 -14.44 5.62
C MET A 100 1.01 -15.89 5.34
N LYS A 101 1.86 -16.84 5.68
CA LYS A 101 1.58 -18.29 5.51
C LYS A 101 0.35 -18.74 6.30
N LYS A 102 0.17 -18.19 7.51
CA LYS A 102 -0.94 -18.53 8.41
C LYS A 102 -2.21 -17.73 8.16
N GLY A 103 -2.16 -16.68 7.32
CA GLY A 103 -3.29 -15.78 7.11
C GLY A 103 -3.64 -14.95 8.36
N ILE A 104 -2.64 -14.52 9.14
CA ILE A 104 -2.85 -13.71 10.34
C ILE A 104 -2.62 -12.24 9.98
N SER A 105 -3.64 -11.60 9.43
CA SER A 105 -3.57 -10.20 9.01
C SER A 105 -3.68 -9.21 10.17
N VAL A 106 -3.52 -7.92 9.87
CA VAL A 106 -3.79 -6.81 10.81
C VAL A 106 -5.27 -6.47 10.90
N ILE A 107 -6.09 -6.96 9.96
CA ILE A 107 -7.48 -6.56 9.80
C ILE A 107 -8.30 -7.10 10.97
N ASP A 108 -8.84 -6.18 11.78
CA ASP A 108 -9.67 -6.50 12.96
C ASP A 108 -9.05 -7.52 13.92
N ASN A 109 -7.72 -7.60 13.96
CA ASN A 109 -7.00 -8.55 14.79
C ASN A 109 -6.44 -7.88 16.05
N PRO A 110 -7.09 -8.07 17.21
CA PRO A 110 -6.69 -7.41 18.46
C PRO A 110 -5.33 -7.89 19.00
N ALA A 111 -4.84 -9.06 18.53
CA ALA A 111 -3.53 -9.57 18.92
C ALA A 111 -2.38 -8.84 18.22
N VAL A 112 -2.67 -8.11 17.15
CA VAL A 112 -1.67 -7.35 16.40
C VAL A 112 -1.66 -5.90 16.82
N LYS A 113 -0.52 -5.43 17.31
CA LYS A 113 -0.29 -4.01 17.63
C LYS A 113 0.25 -3.30 16.40
N ILE A 114 -0.46 -2.28 15.94
CA ILE A 114 -0.05 -1.42 14.85
C ILE A 114 0.58 -0.12 15.40
N PRO A 115 1.53 0.50 14.68
CA PRO A 115 2.09 1.79 15.06
C PRO A 115 1.00 2.86 15.15
N LYS A 116 1.10 3.75 16.13
CA LYS A 116 0.13 4.86 16.31
C LYS A 116 0.11 5.88 15.16
N THR A 117 1.16 5.87 14.35
CA THR A 117 1.30 6.72 13.16
C THR A 117 0.47 6.22 11.99
N ILE A 118 0.03 4.97 12.04
CA ILE A 118 -0.86 4.39 11.03
C ILE A 118 -2.28 4.89 11.29
N GLY A 119 -2.93 5.39 10.24
CA GLY A 119 -4.31 5.82 10.28
C GLY A 119 -5.28 4.68 10.57
N SER A 120 -6.52 5.05 10.89
CA SER A 120 -7.60 4.07 11.05
C SER A 120 -8.17 3.72 9.67
N TRP A 121 -8.35 2.43 9.37
CA TRP A 121 -9.10 2.00 8.18
C TRP A 121 -10.62 1.97 8.38
N ALA A 122 -11.12 2.51 9.50
CA ALA A 122 -12.57 2.72 9.69
C ALA A 122 -13.20 3.64 8.62
N GLY A 123 -12.38 4.37 7.88
CA GLY A 123 -12.81 5.15 6.73
C GLY A 123 -13.13 4.30 5.48
N LEU A 124 -12.65 3.08 5.39
CA LEU A 124 -12.91 2.20 4.24
C LEU A 124 -14.29 1.55 4.33
N SER A 125 -14.85 1.14 3.19
CA SER A 125 -16.12 0.41 3.21
C SER A 125 -15.96 -0.98 3.83
N PRO A 126 -16.96 -1.48 4.55
CA PRO A 126 -16.93 -2.84 5.12
C PRO A 126 -16.76 -3.91 4.04
N GLU A 127 -17.34 -3.68 2.86
CA GLU A 127 -17.26 -4.58 1.72
C GLU A 127 -15.81 -4.68 1.21
N LEU A 128 -15.11 -3.55 1.05
CA LEU A 128 -13.70 -3.53 0.65
C LEU A 128 -12.82 -4.25 1.68
N ILE A 129 -13.02 -3.96 2.96
CA ILE A 129 -12.30 -4.63 4.05
C ILE A 129 -12.55 -6.13 4.00
N SER A 130 -13.80 -6.57 3.80
CA SER A 130 -14.17 -7.99 3.72
C SER A 130 -13.53 -8.67 2.51
N ALA A 131 -13.53 -8.03 1.33
CA ALA A 131 -12.91 -8.57 0.12
C ALA A 131 -11.39 -8.75 0.31
N LEU A 132 -10.70 -7.74 0.84
CA LEU A 132 -9.27 -7.81 1.12
C LEU A 132 -8.94 -8.86 2.20
N LYS A 133 -9.77 -8.95 3.25
CA LYS A 133 -9.64 -9.98 4.28
C LYS A 133 -9.79 -11.38 3.71
N ALA A 134 -10.71 -11.58 2.76
CA ALA A 134 -10.88 -12.86 2.08
C ALA A 134 -9.61 -13.28 1.32
N VAL A 135 -8.90 -12.34 0.71
CA VAL A 135 -7.61 -12.63 0.05
C VAL A 135 -6.54 -13.02 1.07
N PHE A 136 -6.40 -12.26 2.15
CA PHE A 136 -5.28 -12.44 3.09
C PHE A 136 -5.48 -13.60 4.06
N GLU A 137 -6.70 -13.80 4.56
CA GLU A 137 -7.00 -14.79 5.59
C GLU A 137 -7.64 -16.08 5.01
N ASN A 138 -8.62 -15.92 4.10
CA ASN A 138 -9.37 -17.05 3.54
C ASN A 138 -8.74 -17.60 2.25
N LYS A 139 -7.60 -17.03 1.83
CA LYS A 139 -6.83 -17.50 0.66
C LYS A 139 -7.60 -17.41 -0.67
N SER A 140 -8.58 -16.52 -0.79
CA SER A 140 -9.22 -16.20 -2.06
C SER A 140 -8.19 -15.64 -3.03
N ARG A 141 -8.25 -16.06 -4.30
CA ARG A 141 -7.33 -15.63 -5.36
C ARG A 141 -8.07 -15.24 -6.63
N GLU A 142 -9.31 -14.87 -6.48
CA GLU A 142 -10.08 -14.29 -7.58
C GLU A 142 -9.74 -12.80 -7.69
N LEU A 143 -9.59 -12.31 -8.91
CA LEU A 143 -9.41 -10.87 -9.14
C LEU A 143 -10.77 -10.20 -8.94
N HIS A 144 -11.01 -9.73 -7.74
CA HIS A 144 -12.27 -9.09 -7.39
C HIS A 144 -12.36 -7.71 -8.03
N GLY A 145 -13.15 -7.55 -9.07
CA GLY A 145 -13.54 -6.24 -9.59
C GLY A 145 -14.12 -5.33 -8.50
N GLU A 146 -14.67 -5.92 -7.47
CA GLU A 146 -15.14 -5.27 -6.25
C GLU A 146 -14.03 -4.46 -5.56
N ILE A 147 -12.80 -4.96 -5.47
CA ILE A 147 -11.68 -4.21 -4.86
C ILE A 147 -11.41 -2.94 -5.67
N HIS A 148 -11.45 -3.04 -7.00
CA HIS A 148 -11.28 -1.88 -7.87
C HIS A 148 -12.44 -0.91 -7.73
N GLU A 149 -13.67 -1.39 -7.89
CA GLU A 149 -14.88 -0.57 -7.82
C GLU A 149 -14.99 0.14 -6.46
N LEU A 150 -14.82 -0.59 -5.37
CA LEU A 150 -14.93 -0.05 -4.01
C LEU A 150 -13.80 0.95 -3.68
N SER A 151 -12.60 0.76 -4.24
CA SER A 151 -11.51 1.73 -4.07
C SER A 151 -11.72 3.03 -4.86
N CYS A 152 -12.61 3.06 -5.84
CA CYS A 152 -12.97 4.28 -6.55
C CYS A 152 -13.98 5.15 -5.79
N HIS A 153 -14.68 4.60 -4.79
CA HIS A 153 -15.69 5.30 -3.99
C HIS A 153 -15.10 5.93 -2.74
N LEU A 154 -14.18 6.86 -2.93
CA LEU A 154 -13.51 7.57 -1.84
C LEU A 154 -13.68 9.07 -1.99
N LYS A 155 -13.88 9.77 -0.87
CA LYS A 155 -13.81 11.22 -0.76
C LYS A 155 -12.78 11.65 0.27
N TYR A 156 -12.17 12.80 0.04
CA TYR A 156 -11.11 13.32 0.89
C TYR A 156 -11.69 14.04 2.13
N CYS A 157 -11.07 13.83 3.28
CA CYS A 157 -11.35 14.54 4.51
C CYS A 157 -10.25 15.56 4.80
N ASP A 158 -10.57 16.85 4.75
CA ASP A 158 -9.60 17.92 5.02
C ASP A 158 -9.07 17.92 6.45
N THR A 159 -9.85 17.40 7.41
CA THR A 159 -9.46 17.38 8.82
C THR A 159 -8.43 16.28 9.12
N ASP A 160 -8.66 15.06 8.63
CA ASP A 160 -7.74 13.92 8.83
C ASP A 160 -6.64 13.89 7.77
N ARG A 161 -6.85 14.61 6.65
CA ARG A 161 -6.00 14.55 5.45
C ARG A 161 -5.88 13.13 4.91
N ASP A 162 -7.00 12.40 4.90
CA ASP A 162 -7.07 11.04 4.43
C ASP A 162 -8.38 10.79 3.67
N TYR A 163 -8.49 9.64 3.00
CA TYR A 163 -9.66 9.29 2.22
C TYR A 163 -10.60 8.40 3.03
N TYR A 164 -11.91 8.55 2.78
CA TYR A 164 -12.93 7.70 3.36
C TYR A 164 -14.05 7.41 2.36
N TYR A 165 -14.81 6.37 2.61
CA TYR A 165 -15.88 5.88 1.74
C TYR A 165 -16.94 6.95 1.51
N ASP A 166 -17.25 7.24 0.26
CA ASP A 166 -18.08 8.37 -0.15
C ASP A 166 -19.55 8.28 0.31
N LYS A 167 -20.03 7.06 0.59
CA LYS A 167 -21.39 6.83 1.12
C LYS A 167 -21.51 7.12 2.63
N TYR A 168 -20.42 7.34 3.34
CA TYR A 168 -20.50 7.84 4.72
C TYR A 168 -20.88 9.32 4.73
N ASN A 169 -21.87 9.69 5.52
CA ASN A 169 -22.30 11.08 5.65
C ASN A 169 -21.22 11.99 6.24
N VAL A 170 -20.43 11.45 7.15
CA VAL A 170 -19.32 12.12 7.84
C VAL A 170 -18.11 11.20 7.88
N CYS A 171 -16.92 11.79 7.96
CA CYS A 171 -15.70 11.01 8.13
C CYS A 171 -15.75 10.23 9.45
N PRO A 172 -15.72 8.89 9.46
CA PRO A 172 -15.87 8.10 10.67
C PRO A 172 -14.67 8.22 11.61
N VAL A 173 -13.51 8.66 11.09
CA VAL A 173 -12.32 8.92 11.91
C VAL A 173 -12.49 10.21 12.68
N CYS A 174 -12.97 11.29 12.07
CA CYS A 174 -13.26 12.56 12.73
C CYS A 174 -14.39 12.45 13.72
N ASP A 175 -15.47 11.75 13.39
CA ASP A 175 -16.62 11.57 14.27
C ASP A 175 -16.25 10.80 15.54
N ASN A 176 -15.40 9.78 15.42
CA ASN A 176 -14.83 9.07 16.58
C ASN A 176 -13.82 9.90 17.38
N SER A 177 -13.10 10.85 16.74
CA SER A 177 -12.14 11.71 17.44
C SER A 177 -12.79 12.84 18.23
N ALA A 178 -14.02 13.21 17.91
CA ALA A 178 -14.83 14.12 18.75
C ALA A 178 -15.10 13.53 20.15
N ARG A 179 -14.98 12.22 20.31
CA ARG A 179 -15.10 11.52 21.62
C ARG A 179 -13.77 11.36 22.34
N ILE A 180 -12.65 11.55 21.67
CA ILE A 180 -11.31 11.49 22.24
C ILE A 180 -10.72 12.88 22.07
N ASN A 181 -10.58 13.63 23.17
CA ASN A 181 -9.83 14.90 23.20
C ASN A 181 -8.39 14.68 22.72
N ARG A 182 -8.19 14.54 21.42
CA ARG A 182 -6.86 14.55 20.82
C ARG A 182 -6.38 16.00 20.81
N LYS A 183 -5.44 16.32 21.69
CA LYS A 183 -4.60 17.50 21.48
C LYS A 183 -4.05 17.44 20.06
N PRO A 184 -4.08 18.53 19.30
CA PRO A 184 -3.56 18.53 17.92
C PRO A 184 -2.11 18.03 17.94
N ILE A 185 -1.81 17.08 17.06
CA ILE A 185 -0.44 16.58 16.81
C ILE A 185 0.30 17.67 16.02
N ASN A 186 0.45 18.85 16.61
CA ASN A 186 1.13 19.97 15.97
C ASN A 186 2.59 20.14 16.41
N GLN A 187 3.15 19.21 17.20
CA GLN A 187 4.52 19.38 17.71
C GLN A 187 5.55 18.36 17.15
N GLY A 188 5.14 17.34 16.41
CA GLY A 188 6.08 16.36 15.84
C GLY A 188 6.43 16.61 14.37
N VAL A 189 5.53 17.24 13.61
CA VAL A 189 5.72 17.47 12.17
C VAL A 189 6.56 18.72 11.89
N GLN A 190 6.52 19.72 12.78
CA GLN A 190 7.30 20.96 12.59
C GLN A 190 8.82 20.73 12.70
N SER A 191 9.29 19.79 13.51
CA SER A 191 10.74 19.54 13.62
C SER A 191 11.31 18.80 12.41
N GLY A 192 10.55 17.90 11.79
CA GLY A 192 10.95 17.22 10.57
C GLY A 192 10.98 18.14 9.35
N LEU A 193 9.93 18.96 9.18
CA LEU A 193 9.87 19.94 8.10
C LEU A 193 10.93 21.04 8.22
N GLN A 194 11.21 21.50 9.44
CA GLN A 194 12.31 22.48 9.66
C GLN A 194 13.69 21.89 9.33
N LEU A 195 13.91 20.62 9.59
CA LEU A 195 15.17 19.97 9.23
C LEU A 195 15.30 19.84 7.70
N VAL A 196 14.23 19.54 6.99
CA VAL A 196 14.23 19.46 5.52
C VAL A 196 14.41 20.84 4.90
N GLU A 197 13.77 21.89 5.42
CA GLU A 197 14.00 23.27 4.97
C GLU A 197 15.44 23.75 5.18
N LEU A 198 16.11 23.28 6.24
CA LEU A 198 17.51 23.60 6.49
C LEU A 198 18.49 22.89 5.54
N LEU A 199 18.13 21.72 5.05
CA LEU A 199 18.97 20.91 4.16
C LEU A 199 18.71 21.19 2.68
N VAL A 200 17.52 21.71 2.35
CA VAL A 200 17.09 21.95 0.97
C VAL A 200 16.87 23.45 0.78
N LYS A 201 17.65 24.06 -0.08
CA LYS A 201 17.54 25.50 -0.38
C LYS A 201 16.37 25.86 -1.30
N SER A 202 15.56 24.88 -1.71
CA SER A 202 14.41 25.05 -2.57
C SER A 202 13.13 24.59 -1.86
N ASN A 203 11.99 25.14 -2.27
CA ASN A 203 10.70 24.69 -1.77
C ASN A 203 10.42 23.26 -2.27
N ILE A 204 9.95 22.40 -1.37
CA ILE A 204 9.58 21.02 -1.69
C ILE A 204 8.14 21.00 -2.20
N LYS A 205 7.92 20.41 -3.36
CA LYS A 205 6.60 20.24 -3.98
C LYS A 205 5.95 18.91 -3.60
N ALA A 206 6.75 17.85 -3.53
CA ALA A 206 6.30 16.52 -3.12
C ALA A 206 7.45 15.72 -2.52
N VAL A 207 7.13 14.87 -1.55
CA VAL A 207 8.06 13.94 -0.91
C VAL A 207 7.59 12.53 -1.21
N PHE A 208 8.45 11.68 -1.79
CA PHE A 208 8.14 10.29 -2.10
C PHE A 208 8.53 9.35 -0.96
N ASP A 209 9.72 9.58 -0.37
CA ASP A 209 10.21 8.84 0.77
C ASP A 209 11.23 9.69 1.56
N GLU A 210 11.91 9.09 2.53
CA GLU A 210 12.93 9.77 3.34
C GLU A 210 14.12 10.27 2.52
N ASN A 211 14.30 9.79 1.29
CA ASN A 211 15.47 10.04 0.43
C ASN A 211 15.14 10.70 -0.91
N MET A 212 13.86 10.87 -1.26
CA MET A 212 13.47 11.44 -2.54
C MET A 212 12.35 12.46 -2.40
N TYR A 213 12.51 13.60 -3.05
CA TYR A 213 11.48 14.63 -3.17
C TYR A 213 11.54 15.33 -4.54
N ILE A 214 10.46 16.02 -4.90
CA ILE A 214 10.44 16.93 -6.06
C ILE A 214 10.50 18.36 -5.54
N ASP A 215 11.40 19.16 -6.09
CA ASP A 215 11.47 20.58 -5.83
C ASP A 215 10.41 21.37 -6.66
N THR A 216 10.35 22.69 -6.45
CA THR A 216 9.39 23.55 -7.18
C THR A 216 9.68 23.70 -8.66
N ASP A 217 10.87 23.29 -9.11
CA ASP A 217 11.29 23.33 -10.51
C ASP A 217 11.09 21.98 -11.21
N ASP A 218 10.32 21.06 -10.57
CA ASP A 218 9.98 19.72 -11.05
C ASP A 218 11.21 18.78 -11.19
N ASN A 219 12.33 19.08 -10.51
CA ASN A 219 13.46 18.18 -10.46
C ASN A 219 13.26 17.12 -9.37
N VAL A 220 13.56 15.88 -9.69
CA VAL A 220 13.63 14.80 -8.70
C VAL A 220 14.98 14.89 -8.01
N VAL A 221 14.97 15.08 -6.71
CA VAL A 221 16.18 15.17 -5.89
C VAL A 221 16.25 13.95 -4.98
N ALA A 222 17.32 13.18 -5.11
CA ALA A 222 17.65 12.09 -4.20
C ALA A 222 18.61 12.57 -3.13
N VAL A 223 18.29 12.34 -1.87
CA VAL A 223 19.16 12.67 -0.73
C VAL A 223 19.88 11.41 -0.27
N SER A 224 21.20 11.37 -0.46
CA SER A 224 22.03 10.27 0.03
C SER A 224 22.55 10.59 1.43
N TYR A 225 22.20 9.77 2.43
CA TYR A 225 22.65 9.90 3.82
C TYR A 225 24.07 9.37 4.08
N THR A 226 24.88 9.14 3.05
CA THR A 226 26.21 8.54 3.22
C THR A 226 27.26 9.43 3.90
N HIS A 227 26.92 10.65 4.34
CA HIS A 227 27.89 11.60 4.94
C HIS A 227 27.38 12.35 6.18
N LEU A 228 26.73 11.68 7.12
CA LEU A 228 26.64 12.17 8.49
C LEU A 228 27.28 11.15 9.43
N ARG A 229 28.60 11.24 9.53
CA ARG A 229 29.41 10.79 10.68
C ARG A 229 29.87 11.99 11.47
#